data_a9a65b47cf244df51d26cfe27b7dea5f
#
_entry.id   a9a65b47cf244df51d26cfe27b7dea5f
#
_cell.length_a   1.000
_cell.length_b   1.000
_cell.length_c   1.000
_cell.angle_alpha   90.00
_cell.angle_beta   90.00
_cell.angle_gamma   90.00
#
_symmetry.space_group_name_H-M   'P 1'
#
loop_
_entity.id
_entity.type
_entity.pdbx_description
1 polymer ?
#
loop_
_entity_poly.entity_id
_entity_poly.type
_entity_poly.pdbx_seq_one_letter_code
_entity_poly.pdbx_strand_id
1 'polypeptide(L)'
;AKGEIVRTHIMRPTWHYVAGKDLRWMLQLTSSRLKKVIDSWVKASGLDISENQYTQCNDLIGKMLSGGNCLTREEIEMELGHAGVPVTGDRVRRYVLRAEMEGIVCSGADKNGKPGYALLDEQVAPASSLPREEALARLAVNYFRSHSPATLKDFVWWSGLTVTEAQQAIGSIKELLVEEHFEGQAFWVFAACRKTENRDLIQLLPPFDEYLVSY
;
A
#
# COMPACT_ATOMS: atom_id res chain seq x y z
N ALA A 1 -10.87 16.66 -1.31
CA ALA A 1 -12.10 15.90 -1.31
C ALA A 1 -11.93 14.64 -0.46
N LYS A 2 -12.94 14.31 0.35
CA LYS A 2 -12.88 13.20 1.31
C LYS A 2 -12.80 11.88 0.54
N GLY A 3 -11.74 11.06 0.81
CA GLY A 3 -11.60 9.73 0.22
C GLY A 3 -11.12 9.65 -1.24
N GLU A 4 -10.80 10.75 -1.90
CA GLU A 4 -10.25 10.71 -3.26
C GLU A 4 -8.81 10.19 -3.29
N ILE A 5 -7.99 10.63 -2.34
CA ILE A 5 -6.63 10.15 -2.13
C ILE A 5 -6.50 9.75 -0.66
N VAL A 6 -5.96 8.58 -0.42
CA VAL A 6 -5.81 8.01 0.91
C VAL A 6 -4.37 7.58 1.12
N ARG A 7 -3.81 7.86 2.29
CA ARG A 7 -2.51 7.33 2.69
C ARG A 7 -2.72 6.05 3.50
N THR A 8 -2.02 4.99 3.15
CA THR A 8 -2.08 3.70 3.83
C THR A 8 -0.85 2.86 3.52
N HIS A 9 -0.67 1.75 4.24
CA HIS A 9 0.31 0.73 3.88
C HIS A 9 -0.30 -0.24 2.87
N ILE A 10 0.33 -0.30 1.69
CA ILE A 10 -0.10 -1.17 0.60
C ILE A 10 1.13 -1.58 -0.23
N MET A 11 1.12 -2.74 -0.84
CA MET A 11 2.21 -3.31 -1.64
C MET A 11 3.51 -3.55 -0.84
N ARG A 12 4.06 -2.52 -0.22
CA ARG A 12 5.31 -2.53 0.56
C ARG A 12 5.05 -2.00 1.98
N PRO A 13 5.90 -2.29 2.97
CA PRO A 13 5.73 -1.84 4.36
C PRO A 13 6.09 -0.36 4.54
N THR A 14 5.69 0.48 3.60
CA THR A 14 5.84 1.94 3.59
C THR A 14 4.50 2.57 3.30
N TRP A 15 4.33 3.83 3.67
CA TRP A 15 3.12 4.57 3.31
C TRP A 15 3.09 4.93 1.83
N HIS A 16 1.93 4.71 1.24
CA HIS A 16 1.63 5.11 -0.14
C HIS A 16 0.39 6.02 -0.16
N TYR A 17 0.38 6.93 -1.11
CA TYR A 17 -0.83 7.67 -1.48
C TYR A 17 -1.53 6.91 -2.60
N VAL A 18 -2.77 6.53 -2.37
CA VAL A 18 -3.56 5.71 -3.28
C VAL A 18 -4.88 6.40 -3.60
N ALA A 19 -5.30 6.36 -4.85
CA ALA A 19 -6.65 6.80 -5.20
C ALA A 19 -7.69 5.92 -4.50
N GLY A 20 -8.68 6.52 -3.85
CA GLY A 20 -9.68 5.78 -3.07
C GLY A 20 -10.39 4.68 -3.88
N LYS A 21 -10.66 4.94 -5.18
CA LYS A 21 -11.25 3.96 -6.09
C LYS A 21 -10.39 2.70 -6.32
N ASP A 22 -9.07 2.78 -6.08
CA ASP A 22 -8.14 1.68 -6.32
C ASP A 22 -7.77 0.96 -5.02
N LEU A 23 -8.01 1.58 -3.87
CA LEU A 23 -7.52 1.10 -2.57
C LEU A 23 -7.98 -0.32 -2.24
N ARG A 24 -9.27 -0.63 -2.41
CA ARG A 24 -9.83 -1.91 -1.98
C ARG A 24 -9.29 -3.11 -2.77
N TRP A 25 -9.25 -3.00 -4.09
CA TRP A 25 -8.72 -4.10 -4.91
C TRP A 25 -7.20 -4.25 -4.75
N MET A 26 -6.47 -3.16 -4.52
CA MET A 26 -5.04 -3.23 -4.24
C MET A 26 -4.76 -3.89 -2.88
N LEU A 27 -5.51 -3.55 -1.82
CA LEU A 27 -5.43 -4.24 -0.53
C LEU A 27 -5.73 -5.74 -0.69
N GLN A 28 -6.81 -6.09 -1.40
CA GLN A 28 -7.16 -7.48 -1.66
C GLN A 28 -6.02 -8.24 -2.37
N LEU A 29 -5.33 -7.59 -3.30
CA LEU A 29 -4.24 -8.19 -4.05
C LEU A 29 -2.97 -8.39 -3.20
N THR A 30 -2.60 -7.44 -2.34
CA THR A 30 -1.26 -7.35 -1.74
C THR A 30 -1.20 -7.64 -0.25
N SER A 31 -2.30 -7.50 0.50
CA SER A 31 -2.30 -7.58 1.98
C SER A 31 -1.79 -8.90 2.54
N SER A 32 -2.14 -10.02 1.93
CA SER A 32 -1.73 -11.34 2.41
C SER A 32 -0.20 -11.50 2.45
N ARG A 33 0.48 -11.01 1.41
CA ARG A 33 1.95 -11.03 1.34
C ARG A 33 2.58 -10.03 2.29
N LEU A 34 2.04 -8.82 2.32
CA LEU A 34 2.54 -7.76 3.19
C LEU A 34 2.44 -8.17 4.67
N LYS A 35 1.34 -8.80 5.08
CA LYS A 35 1.17 -9.35 6.43
C LYS A 35 2.29 -10.34 6.78
N LYS A 36 2.61 -11.29 5.90
CA LYS A 36 3.70 -12.25 6.13
C LYS A 36 5.07 -11.58 6.34
N VAL A 37 5.37 -10.54 5.56
CA VAL A 37 6.62 -9.77 5.72
C VAL A 37 6.65 -9.07 7.08
N ILE A 38 5.56 -8.40 7.46
CA ILE A 38 5.45 -7.69 8.74
C ILE A 38 5.51 -8.67 9.92
N ASP A 39 4.83 -9.81 9.85
CA ASP A 39 4.85 -10.83 10.89
C ASP A 39 6.25 -11.40 11.11
N SER A 40 7.03 -11.57 10.03
CA SER A 40 8.45 -11.95 10.12
C SER A 40 9.27 -10.90 10.88
N TRP A 41 9.04 -9.61 10.60
CA TRP A 41 9.74 -8.51 11.30
C TRP A 41 9.31 -8.40 12.78
N VAL A 42 8.03 -8.60 13.07
CA VAL A 42 7.51 -8.62 14.45
C VAL A 42 8.23 -9.70 15.26
N LYS A 43 8.31 -10.93 14.72
CA LYS A 43 9.04 -12.03 15.35
C LYS A 43 10.53 -11.71 15.53
N ALA A 44 11.18 -11.16 14.51
CA ALA A 44 12.60 -10.79 14.57
C ALA A 44 12.88 -9.68 15.61
N SER A 45 11.90 -8.80 15.90
CA SER A 45 12.02 -7.76 16.92
C SER A 45 11.77 -8.25 18.36
N GLY A 46 11.50 -9.53 18.57
CA GLY A 46 11.20 -10.11 19.87
C GLY A 46 9.78 -9.76 20.39
N LEU A 47 8.94 -9.16 19.57
CA LEU A 47 7.55 -8.93 19.91
C LEU A 47 6.74 -10.22 19.67
N ASP A 48 5.98 -10.60 20.69
CA ASP A 48 4.99 -11.66 20.58
C ASP A 48 3.60 -11.02 20.52
N ILE A 49 2.95 -11.11 19.35
CA ILE A 49 1.59 -10.63 19.11
C ILE A 49 0.85 -11.75 18.40
N SER A 50 -0.15 -12.32 19.05
CA SER A 50 -0.97 -13.37 18.50
C SER A 50 -2.03 -12.84 17.52
N GLU A 51 -2.53 -13.71 16.63
CA GLU A 51 -3.65 -13.36 15.74
C GLU A 51 -4.91 -12.95 16.53
N ASN A 52 -5.17 -13.59 17.68
CA ASN A 52 -6.29 -13.19 18.54
C ASN A 52 -6.12 -11.76 19.08
N GLN A 53 -4.91 -11.35 19.41
CA GLN A 53 -4.64 -9.96 19.83
C GLN A 53 -4.86 -8.99 18.68
N TYR A 54 -4.42 -9.32 17.45
CA TYR A 54 -4.70 -8.48 16.28
C TYR A 54 -6.21 -8.36 16.03
N THR A 55 -6.94 -9.46 16.09
CA THR A 55 -8.41 -9.46 15.92
C THR A 55 -9.08 -8.60 16.99
N GLN A 56 -8.72 -8.78 18.26
CA GLN A 56 -9.25 -7.96 19.34
C GLN A 56 -8.95 -6.46 19.15
N CYS A 57 -7.71 -6.13 18.76
CA CYS A 57 -7.33 -4.73 18.49
C CYS A 57 -8.10 -4.15 17.30
N ASN A 58 -8.28 -4.91 16.23
CA ASN A 58 -9.04 -4.49 15.07
C ASN A 58 -10.50 -4.17 15.42
N ASP A 59 -11.15 -5.02 16.23
CA ASP A 59 -12.52 -4.81 16.70
C ASP A 59 -12.63 -3.56 17.56
N LEU A 60 -11.68 -3.34 18.46
CA LEU A 60 -11.63 -2.16 19.32
C LEU A 60 -11.39 -0.90 18.51
N ILE A 61 -10.38 -0.90 17.64
CA ILE A 61 -10.06 0.25 16.78
C ILE A 61 -11.26 0.57 15.86
N GLY A 62 -11.90 -0.45 15.29
CA GLY A 62 -13.10 -0.26 14.49
C GLY A 62 -14.22 0.44 15.27
N LYS A 63 -14.47 0.04 16.52
CA LYS A 63 -15.48 0.67 17.38
C LYS A 63 -15.12 2.12 17.76
N MET A 64 -13.86 2.39 18.09
CA MET A 64 -13.38 3.73 18.45
C MET A 64 -13.53 4.73 17.30
N LEU A 65 -13.30 4.27 16.07
CA LEU A 65 -13.32 5.11 14.88
C LEU A 65 -14.71 5.21 14.23
N SER A 66 -15.70 4.44 14.66
CA SER A 66 -17.05 4.45 14.09
C SER A 66 -17.76 5.80 14.28
N GLY A 67 -18.65 6.15 13.35
CA GLY A 67 -19.44 7.38 13.40
C GLY A 67 -18.67 8.62 12.94
N GLY A 68 -17.68 8.48 12.07
CA GLY A 68 -16.89 9.57 11.53
C GLY A 68 -15.75 10.04 12.43
N ASN A 69 -15.43 9.29 13.46
CA ASN A 69 -14.34 9.60 14.37
C ASN A 69 -12.99 9.48 13.68
N CYS A 70 -12.06 10.33 14.13
CA CYS A 70 -10.67 10.29 13.68
C CYS A 70 -9.76 10.40 14.92
N LEU A 71 -8.85 9.45 15.08
CA LEU A 71 -7.94 9.39 16.23
C LEU A 71 -6.48 9.35 15.75
N THR A 72 -5.60 10.00 16.50
CA THR A 72 -4.16 9.84 16.33
C THR A 72 -3.71 8.50 16.91
N ARG A 73 -2.48 8.09 16.60
CA ARG A 73 -1.92 6.84 17.16
C ARG A 73 -1.85 6.87 18.68
N GLU A 74 -1.52 8.02 19.26
CA GLU A 74 -1.44 8.19 20.72
C GLU A 74 -2.83 8.08 21.38
N GLU A 75 -3.87 8.61 20.74
CA GLU A 75 -5.25 8.45 21.22
C GLU A 75 -5.70 6.98 21.14
N ILE A 76 -5.37 6.28 20.06
CA ILE A 76 -5.61 4.83 19.90
C ILE A 76 -4.85 4.04 20.98
N GLU A 77 -3.59 4.40 21.26
CA GLU A 77 -2.77 3.78 22.31
C GLU A 77 -3.44 3.90 23.69
N MET A 78 -3.91 5.09 24.03
CA MET A 78 -4.59 5.35 25.29
C MET A 78 -5.87 4.50 25.43
N GLU A 79 -6.70 4.47 24.41
CA GLU A 79 -7.95 3.72 24.43
C GLU A 79 -7.74 2.20 24.47
N LEU A 80 -6.75 1.68 23.72
CA LEU A 80 -6.36 0.27 23.80
C LEU A 80 -5.83 -0.08 25.19
N GLY A 81 -5.04 0.80 25.80
CA GLY A 81 -4.57 0.63 27.18
C GLY A 81 -5.71 0.59 28.18
N HIS A 82 -6.72 1.47 28.09
CA HIS A 82 -7.94 1.45 28.92
C HIS A 82 -8.73 0.14 28.76
N ALA A 83 -8.69 -0.45 27.55
CA ALA A 83 -9.31 -1.75 27.28
C ALA A 83 -8.46 -2.96 27.73
N GLY A 84 -7.33 -2.73 28.42
CA GLY A 84 -6.45 -3.79 28.92
C GLY A 84 -5.57 -4.47 27.86
N VAL A 85 -5.44 -3.87 26.67
CA VAL A 85 -4.55 -4.37 25.62
C VAL A 85 -3.11 -3.94 25.94
N PRO A 86 -2.09 -4.82 25.76
CA PRO A 86 -0.70 -4.42 25.90
C PRO A 86 -0.31 -3.38 24.86
N VAL A 87 0.15 -2.19 25.30
CA VAL A 87 0.49 -1.06 24.43
C VAL A 87 1.98 -0.66 24.47
N THR A 88 2.80 -1.39 25.25
CA THR A 88 4.21 -1.07 25.44
C THR A 88 5.06 -1.33 24.20
N GLY A 89 6.08 -0.52 24.00
CA GLY A 89 7.00 -0.63 22.88
C GLY A 89 6.35 -0.27 21.53
N ASP A 90 6.64 -1.05 20.50
CA ASP A 90 6.16 -0.79 19.11
C ASP A 90 4.80 -1.47 18.81
N ARG A 91 4.09 -2.00 19.84
CA ARG A 91 2.87 -2.81 19.65
C ARG A 91 1.75 -2.04 18.99
N VAL A 92 1.45 -0.82 19.44
CA VAL A 92 0.35 -0.01 18.88
C VAL A 92 0.58 0.30 17.41
N ARG A 93 1.82 0.58 17.03
CA ARG A 93 2.18 0.74 15.62
C ARG A 93 1.88 -0.53 14.81
N ARG A 94 2.13 -1.72 15.38
CA ARG A 94 1.84 -3.00 14.72
C ARG A 94 0.33 -3.26 14.62
N TYR A 95 -0.44 -2.91 15.65
CA TYR A 95 -1.91 -3.03 15.62
C TYR A 95 -2.52 -2.15 14.54
N VAL A 96 -2.14 -0.87 14.49
CA VAL A 96 -2.64 0.06 13.46
C VAL A 96 -2.23 -0.39 12.06
N LEU A 97 -0.97 -0.80 11.88
CA LEU A 97 -0.48 -1.33 10.60
C LEU A 97 -1.28 -2.57 10.15
N ARG A 98 -1.59 -3.48 11.08
CA ARG A 98 -2.43 -4.64 10.78
C ARG A 98 -3.85 -4.21 10.36
N ALA A 99 -4.44 -3.26 11.06
CA ALA A 99 -5.77 -2.72 10.73
C ALA A 99 -5.80 -2.04 9.35
N GLU A 100 -4.73 -1.33 8.96
CA GLU A 100 -4.60 -0.77 7.61
C GLU A 100 -4.54 -1.89 6.54
N MET A 101 -3.70 -2.91 6.74
CA MET A 101 -3.57 -4.03 5.80
C MET A 101 -4.85 -4.87 5.68
N GLU A 102 -5.67 -4.91 6.71
CA GLU A 102 -6.95 -5.61 6.71
C GLU A 102 -8.12 -4.74 6.21
N GLY A 103 -7.80 -3.50 5.81
CA GLY A 103 -8.78 -2.59 5.23
C GLY A 103 -9.81 -2.07 6.23
N ILE A 104 -9.46 -2.05 7.53
CA ILE A 104 -10.31 -1.51 8.59
C ILE A 104 -10.11 -0.01 8.70
N VAL A 105 -8.87 0.43 8.68
CA VAL A 105 -8.51 1.85 8.82
C VAL A 105 -7.69 2.36 7.64
N CYS A 106 -7.72 3.66 7.48
CA CYS A 106 -6.85 4.41 6.57
C CYS A 106 -6.53 5.77 7.20
N SER A 107 -5.75 6.61 6.49
CA SER A 107 -5.51 7.97 6.96
C SER A 107 -6.84 8.75 7.07
N GLY A 108 -7.01 9.39 8.20
CA GLY A 108 -8.03 10.40 8.46
C GLY A 108 -7.47 11.83 8.39
N ALA A 109 -8.20 12.77 8.91
CA ALA A 109 -7.73 14.16 9.03
C ALA A 109 -6.58 14.26 10.03
N ASP A 110 -5.61 15.11 9.74
CA ASP A 110 -4.55 15.42 10.71
C ASP A 110 -5.13 16.18 11.91
N LYS A 111 -4.66 15.83 13.11
CA LYS A 111 -5.02 16.47 14.37
C LYS A 111 -3.77 17.08 15.00
N ASN A 112 -3.72 18.40 15.11
CA ASN A 112 -2.59 19.12 15.72
C ASN A 112 -1.23 18.76 15.09
N GLY A 113 -1.19 18.63 13.76
CA GLY A 113 0.03 18.24 13.03
C GLY A 113 0.42 16.78 13.13
N LYS A 114 -0.42 15.93 13.75
CA LYS A 114 -0.24 14.48 13.82
C LYS A 114 -1.18 13.76 12.86
N PRO A 115 -0.70 12.71 12.19
CA PRO A 115 -1.54 11.87 11.34
C PRO A 115 -2.70 11.24 12.11
N GLY A 116 -3.92 11.42 11.60
CA GLY A 116 -5.11 10.76 12.10
C GLY A 116 -5.42 9.46 11.34
N TYR A 117 -6.18 8.58 11.98
CA TYR A 117 -6.74 7.36 11.41
C TYR A 117 -8.25 7.41 11.46
N ALA A 118 -8.90 6.89 10.43
CA ALA A 118 -10.36 6.82 10.32
C ALA A 118 -10.76 5.47 9.73
N LEU A 119 -12.05 5.10 9.87
CA LEU A 119 -12.57 3.89 9.24
C LEU A 119 -12.50 4.01 7.72
N LEU A 120 -11.93 2.98 7.07
CA LEU A 120 -11.84 2.92 5.62
C LEU A 120 -13.23 2.98 4.97
N ASP A 121 -14.21 2.27 5.54
CA ASP A 121 -15.57 2.22 5.00
C ASP A 121 -16.33 3.55 5.08
N GLU A 122 -15.92 4.44 5.96
CA GLU A 122 -16.49 5.79 6.08
C GLU A 122 -15.72 6.84 5.26
N GLN A 123 -14.49 6.53 4.84
CA GLN A 123 -13.65 7.43 4.04
C GLN A 123 -13.75 7.13 2.55
N VAL A 124 -13.82 5.86 2.18
CA VAL A 124 -13.73 5.39 0.80
C VAL A 124 -15.01 4.65 0.42
N ALA A 125 -15.60 5.06 -0.68
CA ALA A 125 -16.81 4.41 -1.19
C ALA A 125 -16.64 2.89 -1.35
N PRO A 126 -17.69 2.10 -1.10
CA PRO A 126 -17.68 0.68 -1.43
C PRO A 126 -17.32 0.48 -2.90
N ALA A 127 -16.52 -0.55 -3.16
CA ALA A 127 -16.18 -0.97 -4.52
C ALA A 127 -16.34 -2.48 -4.62
N SER A 128 -16.74 -2.97 -5.77
CA SER A 128 -16.77 -4.41 -6.05
C SER A 128 -15.35 -4.97 -6.04
N SER A 129 -15.21 -6.20 -5.54
CA SER A 129 -13.97 -6.94 -5.63
C SER A 129 -13.62 -7.22 -7.08
N LEU A 130 -12.33 -7.12 -7.40
CA LEU A 130 -11.83 -7.52 -8.72
C LEU A 130 -11.34 -8.99 -8.66
N PRO A 131 -11.56 -9.78 -9.73
CA PRO A 131 -10.85 -11.03 -9.90
C PRO A 131 -9.34 -10.80 -9.83
N ARG A 132 -8.60 -11.76 -9.23
CA ARG A 132 -7.15 -11.58 -9.02
C ARG A 132 -6.39 -11.29 -10.31
N GLU A 133 -6.74 -11.95 -11.41
CA GLU A 133 -6.11 -11.75 -12.72
C GLU A 133 -6.34 -10.33 -13.24
N GLU A 134 -7.54 -9.80 -13.11
CA GLU A 134 -7.86 -8.43 -13.48
C GLU A 134 -7.12 -7.41 -12.60
N ALA A 135 -7.03 -7.68 -11.30
CA ALA A 135 -6.27 -6.83 -10.37
C ALA A 135 -4.77 -6.81 -10.72
N LEU A 136 -4.18 -7.95 -11.08
CA LEU A 136 -2.79 -8.06 -11.54
C LEU A 136 -2.56 -7.27 -12.84
N ALA A 137 -3.43 -7.46 -13.83
CA ALA A 137 -3.36 -6.74 -15.10
C ALA A 137 -3.48 -5.21 -14.87
N ARG A 138 -4.44 -4.79 -14.04
CA ARG A 138 -4.66 -3.37 -13.71
C ARG A 138 -3.45 -2.76 -12.99
N LEU A 139 -2.83 -3.50 -12.06
CA LEU A 139 -1.62 -3.04 -11.38
C LEU A 139 -0.46 -2.85 -12.36
N ALA A 140 -0.26 -3.80 -13.28
CA ALA A 140 0.77 -3.71 -14.32
C ALA A 140 0.51 -2.52 -15.28
N VAL A 141 -0.73 -2.32 -15.73
CA VAL A 141 -1.08 -1.14 -16.56
C VAL A 141 -0.75 0.15 -15.82
N ASN A 142 -1.13 0.27 -14.55
CA ASN A 142 -0.86 1.48 -13.75
C ASN A 142 0.65 1.73 -13.62
N TYR A 143 1.44 0.67 -13.36
CA TYR A 143 2.88 0.77 -13.25
C TYR A 143 3.54 1.17 -14.57
N PHE A 144 3.39 0.37 -15.62
CA PHE A 144 4.10 0.61 -16.87
C PHE A 144 3.67 1.90 -17.57
N ARG A 145 2.44 2.36 -17.37
CA ARG A 145 2.00 3.65 -17.90
C ARG A 145 2.74 4.85 -17.31
N SER A 146 3.23 4.74 -16.07
CA SER A 146 3.91 5.84 -15.36
C SER A 146 5.41 5.62 -15.17
N HIS A 147 5.90 4.37 -15.27
CA HIS A 147 7.28 3.98 -14.97
C HIS A 147 8.02 3.33 -16.15
N SER A 148 7.52 3.46 -17.36
CA SER A 148 8.24 2.98 -18.56
C SER A 148 9.41 3.91 -18.92
N PRO A 149 10.54 3.37 -19.38
CA PRO A 149 10.87 1.94 -19.52
C PRO A 149 11.22 1.30 -18.17
N ALA A 150 10.79 0.07 -17.93
CA ALA A 150 11.08 -0.64 -16.69
C ALA A 150 11.28 -2.14 -16.93
N THR A 151 12.03 -2.80 -16.04
CA THR A 151 12.28 -4.23 -16.09
C THR A 151 11.26 -5.03 -15.27
N LEU A 152 11.23 -6.34 -15.45
CA LEU A 152 10.49 -7.24 -14.55
C LEU A 152 10.93 -7.06 -13.09
N LYS A 153 12.23 -6.89 -12.84
CA LYS A 153 12.78 -6.72 -11.50
C LYS A 153 12.25 -5.44 -10.83
N ASP A 154 12.19 -4.33 -11.55
CA ASP A 154 11.67 -3.07 -11.06
C ASP A 154 10.19 -3.19 -10.69
N PHE A 155 9.39 -3.82 -11.56
CA PHE A 155 7.98 -4.07 -11.27
C PHE A 155 7.76 -4.98 -10.07
N VAL A 156 8.57 -6.04 -9.90
CA VAL A 156 8.53 -6.91 -8.70
C VAL A 156 8.89 -6.12 -7.45
N TRP A 157 9.92 -5.31 -7.50
CA TRP A 157 10.35 -4.46 -6.39
C TRP A 157 9.28 -3.45 -5.99
N TRP A 158 8.73 -2.75 -6.97
CA TRP A 158 7.71 -1.72 -6.75
C TRP A 158 6.41 -2.29 -6.22
N SER A 159 5.89 -3.35 -6.85
CA SER A 159 4.57 -3.92 -6.53
C SER A 159 4.57 -4.81 -5.28
N GLY A 160 5.73 -5.33 -4.88
CA GLY A 160 5.82 -6.36 -3.85
C GLY A 160 5.23 -7.71 -4.28
N LEU A 161 4.92 -7.93 -5.56
CA LEU A 161 4.45 -9.22 -6.08
C LEU A 161 5.56 -10.27 -6.09
N THR A 162 5.19 -11.55 -6.21
CA THR A 162 6.13 -12.59 -6.58
C THR A 162 6.55 -12.44 -8.04
N VAL A 163 7.71 -12.98 -8.41
CA VAL A 163 8.17 -12.99 -9.81
C VAL A 163 7.13 -13.64 -10.73
N THR A 164 6.53 -14.75 -10.31
CA THR A 164 5.48 -15.46 -11.06
C THR A 164 4.26 -14.59 -11.29
N GLU A 165 3.78 -13.90 -10.26
CA GLU A 165 2.62 -12.99 -10.38
C GLU A 165 2.94 -11.77 -11.26
N ALA A 166 4.15 -11.22 -11.15
CA ALA A 166 4.58 -10.11 -11.99
C ALA A 166 4.68 -10.54 -13.48
N GLN A 167 5.20 -11.74 -13.75
CA GLN A 167 5.23 -12.30 -15.10
C GLN A 167 3.80 -12.53 -15.65
N GLN A 168 2.90 -13.05 -14.84
CA GLN A 168 1.50 -13.22 -15.20
C GLN A 168 0.84 -11.86 -15.51
N ALA A 169 1.08 -10.85 -14.68
CA ALA A 169 0.56 -9.51 -14.84
C ALA A 169 1.07 -8.86 -16.16
N ILE A 170 2.37 -8.95 -16.46
CA ILE A 170 2.95 -8.48 -17.71
C ILE A 170 2.37 -9.24 -18.90
N GLY A 171 2.28 -10.57 -18.80
CA GLY A 171 1.67 -11.41 -19.83
C GLY A 171 0.24 -11.01 -20.17
N SER A 172 -0.56 -10.64 -19.16
CA SER A 172 -1.96 -10.23 -19.33
C SER A 172 -2.13 -8.90 -20.09
N ILE A 173 -1.09 -8.07 -20.13
CA ILE A 173 -1.10 -6.75 -20.82
C ILE A 173 -0.09 -6.67 -21.95
N LYS A 174 0.42 -7.81 -22.42
CA LYS A 174 1.51 -7.87 -23.42
C LYS A 174 1.23 -7.03 -24.67
N GLU A 175 -0.01 -6.97 -25.11
CA GLU A 175 -0.42 -6.19 -26.29
C GLU A 175 -0.31 -4.66 -26.07
N LEU A 176 -0.23 -4.22 -24.82
CA LEU A 176 -0.05 -2.81 -24.44
C LEU A 176 1.42 -2.44 -24.22
N LEU A 177 2.33 -3.40 -24.31
CA LEU A 177 3.74 -3.24 -24.04
C LEU A 177 4.59 -3.51 -25.28
N VAL A 178 5.68 -2.76 -25.39
CA VAL A 178 6.77 -3.04 -26.35
C VAL A 178 7.97 -3.48 -25.53
N GLU A 179 8.56 -4.60 -25.92
CA GLU A 179 9.82 -5.08 -25.34
C GLU A 179 10.99 -4.48 -26.08
N GLU A 180 11.84 -3.75 -25.39
CA GLU A 180 13.08 -3.17 -25.91
C GLU A 180 14.27 -3.77 -25.17
N HIS A 181 15.39 -3.96 -25.88
CA HIS A 181 16.61 -4.48 -25.28
C HIS A 181 17.69 -3.39 -25.24
N PHE A 182 18.24 -3.17 -24.09
CA PHE A 182 19.37 -2.26 -23.88
C PHE A 182 20.46 -2.95 -23.06
N GLU A 183 21.69 -2.98 -23.54
CA GLU A 183 22.84 -3.65 -22.90
C GLU A 183 22.55 -5.10 -22.47
N GLY A 184 21.78 -5.83 -23.28
CA GLY A 184 21.41 -7.23 -23.00
C GLY A 184 20.29 -7.42 -21.97
N GLN A 185 19.71 -6.34 -21.47
CA GLN A 185 18.58 -6.37 -20.53
C GLN A 185 17.26 -6.02 -21.25
N ALA A 186 16.21 -6.77 -20.97
CA ALA A 186 14.87 -6.50 -21.48
C ALA A 186 14.17 -5.44 -20.64
N PHE A 187 13.61 -4.44 -21.31
CA PHE A 187 12.76 -3.39 -20.74
C PHE A 187 11.39 -3.43 -21.38
N TRP A 188 10.38 -3.18 -20.58
CA TRP A 188 9.01 -3.04 -21.03
C TRP A 188 8.63 -1.56 -21.12
N VAL A 189 8.14 -1.14 -22.27
CA VAL A 189 7.68 0.23 -22.53
C VAL A 189 6.19 0.19 -22.82
N PHE A 190 5.41 1.03 -22.13
CA PHE A 190 3.99 1.15 -22.42
C PHE A 190 3.79 1.78 -23.81
N ALA A 191 3.13 1.09 -24.73
CA ALA A 191 3.05 1.47 -26.14
C ALA A 191 2.47 2.88 -26.38
N ALA A 192 1.58 3.34 -25.47
CA ALA A 192 1.01 4.68 -25.55
C ALA A 192 1.87 5.76 -24.84
N CYS A 193 3.06 5.42 -24.31
CA CYS A 193 3.97 6.43 -23.76
C CYS A 193 4.43 7.38 -24.85
N ARG A 194 4.19 8.67 -24.62
CA ARG A 194 4.70 9.71 -25.51
C ARG A 194 6.20 9.84 -25.31
N LYS A 195 6.98 9.85 -26.40
CA LYS A 195 8.37 10.27 -26.34
C LYS A 195 8.39 11.72 -25.85
N THR A 196 8.99 11.95 -24.70
CA THR A 196 9.25 13.31 -24.21
C THR A 196 10.47 13.86 -24.95
N GLU A 197 10.42 15.15 -25.32
CA GLU A 197 11.61 15.85 -25.79
C GLU A 197 12.65 15.86 -24.67
N ASN A 198 13.90 15.61 -25.02
CA ASN A 198 15.02 15.69 -24.09
C ASN A 198 15.11 17.14 -23.58
N ARG A 199 14.74 17.37 -22.33
CA ARG A 199 14.88 18.66 -21.66
C ARG A 199 15.89 18.49 -20.53
N ASP A 200 16.88 19.35 -20.48
CA ASP A 200 17.78 19.45 -19.34
C ASP A 200 17.00 19.96 -18.12
N LEU A 201 16.44 19.04 -17.35
CA LEU A 201 15.68 19.34 -16.14
C LEU A 201 16.52 18.97 -14.92
N ILE A 202 16.77 19.93 -14.06
CA ILE A 202 17.27 19.69 -12.71
C ILE A 202 16.06 19.61 -11.78
N GLN A 203 15.86 18.46 -11.14
CA GLN A 203 14.79 18.25 -10.19
C GLN A 203 15.37 17.95 -8.81
N LEU A 204 14.92 18.68 -7.80
CA LEU A 204 15.22 18.40 -6.39
C LEU A 204 14.13 17.49 -5.86
N LEU A 205 14.46 16.23 -5.65
CA LEU A 205 13.51 15.21 -5.15
C LEU A 205 13.76 14.95 -3.67
N PRO A 206 12.72 14.76 -2.86
CA PRO A 206 12.87 14.35 -1.46
C PRO A 206 13.41 12.90 -1.38
N PRO A 207 14.07 12.53 -0.26
CA PRO A 207 14.39 11.14 0.00
C PRO A 207 13.09 10.30 -0.03
N PHE A 208 13.13 9.13 -0.64
CA PHE A 208 11.96 8.25 -0.82
C PHE A 208 10.90 8.78 -1.80
N ASP A 209 11.26 9.73 -2.68
CA ASP A 209 10.41 10.05 -3.82
C ASP A 209 10.15 8.81 -4.69
N GLU A 210 8.92 8.69 -5.19
CA GLU A 210 8.53 7.52 -5.98
C GLU A 210 9.41 7.33 -7.21
N TYR A 211 9.85 8.41 -7.84
CA TYR A 211 10.76 8.37 -8.98
C TYR A 211 12.12 7.72 -8.66
N LEU A 212 12.61 7.89 -7.40
CA LEU A 212 13.89 7.33 -6.97
C LEU A 212 13.78 5.88 -6.45
N VAL A 213 12.61 5.49 -5.92
CA VAL A 213 12.43 4.19 -5.25
C VAL A 213 11.67 3.16 -6.09
N SER A 214 11.31 3.50 -7.32
CA SER A 214 10.53 2.65 -8.20
C SER A 214 11.39 1.75 -9.10
N TYR A 215 12.71 1.97 -9.13
CA TYR A 215 13.67 1.27 -9.98
C TYR A 215 14.74 0.55 -9.20
#